data_915056978da1d5b4431dd1d34fa6db4b
#
_entry.id   915056978da1d5b4431dd1d34fa6db4b
#
_cell.length_a   1.000
_cell.length_b   1.000
_cell.length_c   1.000
_cell.angle_alpha   90.00
_cell.angle_beta   90.00
_cell.angle_gamma   90.00
#
_symmetry.space_group_name_H-M   'P 1'
#
loop_
_entity.id
_entity.type
_entity.pdbx_description
1 polymer ?
#
loop_
_entity_poly.entity_id
_entity_poly.type
_entity_poly.pdbx_seq_one_letter_code
_entity_poly.pdbx_strand_id
1 'polypeptide(L)'
;MIGGLKVMKKYVMALDGGTTSNRCILFNEQGVICSVAQKEFTQYFPHPGWVEHDADEIWSSMLGVAVEAMSKLNITAEQVAAIGITNQRETTIVWDKNTGEPVYHAIVWQCRRTSEYCDELKAKGLTEKFRQKTGLMIDAYFSGTKVKWILDNIPGAREKAEAGELLFGTVETWLIWKLTKGRVHVTDYSNAARTMLFNINTLEWDDEILQELNIPKCMLPQARPSSEVYGMT
;
A
#
# COMPACT_ATOMS: atom_id res chain seq x y z
N MET A 1 11.17 0.27 46.40
CA MET A 1 10.83 -0.43 45.15
C MET A 1 9.49 0.12 44.69
N ILE A 2 9.50 1.07 43.75
CA ILE A 2 8.28 1.59 43.15
C ILE A 2 7.93 0.59 42.04
N GLY A 3 6.94 -0.29 42.31
CA GLY A 3 6.42 -1.21 41.33
C GLY A 3 5.84 -0.38 40.17
N GLY A 4 6.48 -0.42 39.01
CA GLY A 4 5.94 0.21 37.81
C GLY A 4 4.56 -0.35 37.53
N LEU A 5 3.53 0.48 37.59
CA LEU A 5 2.19 0.14 37.11
C LEU A 5 2.33 -0.34 35.66
N LYS A 6 2.10 -1.62 35.41
CA LYS A 6 2.04 -2.19 34.06
C LYS A 6 0.86 -1.51 33.37
N VAL A 7 1.14 -0.61 32.44
CA VAL A 7 0.11 0.04 31.63
C VAL A 7 -0.68 -1.05 30.90
N MET A 8 -1.96 -1.20 31.23
CA MET A 8 -2.80 -2.20 30.57
C MET A 8 -3.12 -1.70 29.16
N LYS A 9 -2.80 -2.50 28.16
CA LYS A 9 -3.20 -2.25 26.77
C LYS A 9 -4.72 -2.39 26.66
N LYS A 10 -5.40 -1.34 26.25
CA LYS A 10 -6.87 -1.25 26.30
C LYS A 10 -7.52 -1.03 24.94
N TYR A 11 -6.73 -0.70 23.92
CA TYR A 11 -7.29 -0.25 22.64
C TYR A 11 -6.67 -1.01 21.47
N VAL A 12 -7.48 -1.24 20.43
CA VAL A 12 -7.02 -1.61 19.09
C VAL A 12 -7.22 -0.39 18.20
N MET A 13 -6.20 -0.05 17.42
CA MET A 13 -6.22 1.04 16.45
C MET A 13 -6.49 0.48 15.06
N ALA A 14 -7.51 1.00 14.38
CA ALA A 14 -7.75 0.75 12.97
C ALA A 14 -7.37 1.99 12.16
N LEU A 15 -6.46 1.83 11.21
CA LEU A 15 -6.04 2.83 10.24
C LEU A 15 -6.68 2.53 8.89
N ASP A 16 -7.48 3.47 8.38
CA ASP A 16 -8.20 3.35 7.11
C ASP A 16 -7.67 4.40 6.12
N GLY A 17 -6.82 3.95 5.20
CA GLY A 17 -6.27 4.75 4.11
C GLY A 17 -7.25 4.84 2.94
N GLY A 18 -8.29 5.64 3.03
CA GLY A 18 -9.30 5.81 1.98
C GLY A 18 -8.78 6.55 0.75
N THR A 19 -9.61 6.67 -0.29
CA THR A 19 -9.21 7.33 -1.55
C THR A 19 -9.08 8.85 -1.38
N THR A 20 -9.92 9.46 -0.54
CA THR A 20 -9.96 10.92 -0.39
C THR A 20 -9.56 11.40 1.00
N SER A 21 -9.47 10.50 1.95
CA SER A 21 -9.17 10.82 3.34
C SER A 21 -8.59 9.63 4.09
N ASN A 22 -7.79 9.93 5.10
CA ASN A 22 -7.33 8.97 6.09
C ASN A 22 -8.18 9.03 7.34
N ARG A 23 -8.40 7.89 7.98
CA ARG A 23 -9.18 7.76 9.21
C ARG A 23 -8.45 6.88 10.21
N CYS A 24 -8.54 7.25 11.49
CA CYS A 24 -8.15 6.41 12.62
C CYS A 24 -9.35 6.17 13.52
N ILE A 25 -9.58 4.91 13.90
CA ILE A 25 -10.62 4.51 14.83
C ILE A 25 -9.98 3.73 15.97
N LEU A 26 -10.28 4.08 17.21
CA LEU A 26 -9.87 3.36 18.41
C LEU A 26 -11.03 2.57 18.97
N PHE A 27 -10.83 1.27 19.12
CA PHE A 27 -11.79 0.34 19.72
C PHE A 27 -11.28 -0.11 21.10
N ASN A 28 -12.19 -0.27 22.06
CA ASN A 28 -11.88 -0.91 23.34
C ASN A 28 -11.92 -2.46 23.22
N GLU A 29 -11.67 -3.15 24.34
CA GLU A 29 -11.69 -4.62 24.43
C GLU A 29 -13.05 -5.25 24.09
N GLN A 30 -14.14 -4.49 24.19
CA GLN A 30 -15.50 -4.91 23.86
C GLN A 30 -15.87 -4.63 22.41
N GLY A 31 -14.93 -4.09 21.59
CA GLY A 31 -15.17 -3.72 20.20
C GLY A 31 -15.98 -2.44 20.02
N VAL A 32 -16.15 -1.64 21.10
CA VAL A 32 -16.87 -0.36 21.05
C VAL A 32 -15.93 0.72 20.52
N ILE A 33 -16.42 1.55 19.58
CA ILE A 33 -15.69 2.73 19.09
C ILE A 33 -15.58 3.76 20.21
N CYS A 34 -14.34 4.09 20.58
CA CYS A 34 -14.04 5.07 21.63
C CYS A 34 -13.58 6.42 21.07
N SER A 35 -12.92 6.43 19.93
CA SER A 35 -12.47 7.66 19.28
C SER A 35 -12.39 7.47 17.77
N VAL A 36 -12.65 8.58 17.05
CA VAL A 36 -12.50 8.66 15.59
C VAL A 36 -11.84 9.98 15.23
N ALA A 37 -10.86 9.95 14.34
CA ALA A 37 -10.30 11.12 13.68
C ALA A 37 -10.21 10.85 12.18
N GLN A 38 -10.43 11.89 11.37
CA GLN A 38 -10.39 11.81 9.91
C GLN A 38 -9.83 13.10 9.33
N LYS A 39 -9.02 12.96 8.27
CA LYS A 39 -8.47 14.10 7.54
C LYS A 39 -8.43 13.80 6.05
N GLU A 40 -8.92 14.72 5.23
CA GLU A 40 -8.77 14.70 3.79
C GLU A 40 -7.33 15.04 3.39
N PHE A 41 -6.91 14.58 2.21
CA PHE A 41 -5.63 14.91 1.60
C PHE A 41 -5.80 15.28 0.12
N THR A 42 -4.78 15.89 -0.48
CA THR A 42 -4.85 16.48 -1.80
C THR A 42 -4.98 15.41 -2.88
N GLN A 43 -5.89 15.67 -3.83
CA GLN A 43 -6.05 14.88 -5.05
C GLN A 43 -5.43 15.64 -6.21
N TYR A 44 -4.53 15.02 -6.98
CA TYR A 44 -3.86 15.63 -8.12
C TYR A 44 -4.41 15.05 -9.43
N PHE A 45 -4.71 15.93 -10.37
CA PHE A 45 -5.24 15.59 -11.72
C PHE A 45 -4.37 16.25 -12.80
N PRO A 46 -3.10 15.80 -12.99
CA PRO A 46 -2.15 16.52 -13.87
C PRO A 46 -2.53 16.49 -15.34
N HIS A 47 -3.28 15.47 -15.76
CA HIS A 47 -3.77 15.32 -17.14
C HIS A 47 -5.18 14.72 -17.14
N PRO A 48 -5.95 14.83 -18.24
CA PRO A 48 -7.25 14.17 -18.36
C PRO A 48 -7.14 12.67 -18.12
N GLY A 49 -7.94 12.13 -17.15
CA GLY A 49 -7.93 10.73 -16.79
C GLY A 49 -6.77 10.28 -15.89
N TRP A 50 -5.87 11.20 -15.50
CA TRP A 50 -4.82 10.90 -14.54
C TRP A 50 -5.23 11.29 -13.12
N VAL A 51 -4.94 10.42 -12.18
CA VAL A 51 -5.22 10.66 -10.75
C VAL A 51 -4.01 10.24 -9.93
N GLU A 52 -3.54 11.14 -9.08
CA GLU A 52 -2.34 10.95 -8.27
C GLU A 52 -2.56 11.43 -6.83
N HIS A 53 -1.81 10.84 -5.92
CA HIS A 53 -1.68 11.31 -4.54
C HIS A 53 -0.20 11.49 -4.17
N ASP A 54 0.07 12.39 -3.26
CA ASP A 54 1.37 12.46 -2.59
C ASP A 54 1.44 11.38 -1.52
N ALA A 55 2.41 10.45 -1.64
CA ALA A 55 2.56 9.34 -0.70
C ALA A 55 3.01 9.81 0.69
N ASP A 56 3.76 10.90 0.78
CA ASP A 56 4.16 11.48 2.07
C ASP A 56 3.01 12.25 2.71
N GLU A 57 2.10 12.85 1.94
CA GLU A 57 0.85 13.41 2.47
C GLU A 57 -0.07 12.31 3.01
N ILE A 58 -0.16 11.15 2.31
CA ILE A 58 -0.88 9.98 2.83
C ILE A 58 -0.30 9.55 4.18
N TRP A 59 1.03 9.44 4.28
CA TRP A 59 1.70 9.06 5.53
C TRP A 59 1.48 10.09 6.64
N SER A 60 1.75 11.37 6.38
CA SER A 60 1.67 12.43 7.39
C SER A 60 0.26 12.66 7.88
N SER A 61 -0.73 12.60 7.00
CA SER A 61 -2.14 12.71 7.39
C SER A 61 -2.61 11.49 8.18
N MET A 62 -2.16 10.26 7.83
CA MET A 62 -2.45 9.05 8.60
C MET A 62 -1.88 9.11 10.02
N LEU A 63 -0.63 9.54 10.16
CA LEU A 63 -0.01 9.75 11.47
C LEU A 63 -0.76 10.82 12.27
N GLY A 64 -1.16 11.91 11.61
CA GLY A 64 -1.93 13.01 12.22
C GLY A 64 -3.26 12.52 12.82
N VAL A 65 -4.05 11.74 12.07
CA VAL A 65 -5.33 11.21 12.59
C VAL A 65 -5.13 10.16 13.68
N ALA A 66 -4.05 9.39 13.64
CA ALA A 66 -3.71 8.45 14.71
C ALA A 66 -3.42 9.19 16.03
N VAL A 67 -2.58 10.24 15.98
CA VAL A 67 -2.26 11.10 17.13
C VAL A 67 -3.50 11.81 17.64
N GLU A 68 -4.33 12.38 16.76
CA GLU A 68 -5.56 13.06 17.12
C GLU A 68 -6.55 12.11 17.84
N ALA A 69 -6.75 10.90 17.31
CA ALA A 69 -7.64 9.91 17.91
C ALA A 69 -7.17 9.51 19.32
N MET A 70 -5.87 9.34 19.55
CA MET A 70 -5.30 9.06 20.86
C MET A 70 -5.46 10.25 21.82
N SER A 71 -5.21 11.47 21.33
CA SER A 71 -5.33 12.70 22.13
C SER A 71 -6.73 12.93 22.64
N LYS A 72 -7.78 12.64 21.85
CA LYS A 72 -9.19 12.74 22.26
C LYS A 72 -9.52 11.89 23.48
N LEU A 73 -8.80 10.79 23.70
CA LEU A 73 -8.96 9.88 24.86
C LEU A 73 -7.90 10.11 25.93
N ASN A 74 -6.96 11.03 25.71
CA ASN A 74 -5.83 11.27 26.59
C ASN A 74 -5.05 9.97 26.90
N ILE A 75 -4.79 9.15 25.87
CA ILE A 75 -4.04 7.90 25.95
C ILE A 75 -2.67 8.00 25.27
N THR A 76 -1.77 7.11 25.66
CA THR A 76 -0.43 6.96 25.06
C THR A 76 -0.35 5.72 24.17
N ALA A 77 0.69 5.63 23.36
CA ALA A 77 0.92 4.50 22.46
C ALA A 77 1.02 3.16 23.21
N GLU A 78 1.53 3.16 24.47
CA GLU A 78 1.63 1.94 25.28
C GLU A 78 0.26 1.31 25.60
N GLN A 79 -0.82 2.08 25.50
CA GLN A 79 -2.18 1.59 25.71
C GLN A 79 -2.80 1.00 24.44
N VAL A 80 -2.13 1.12 23.28
CA VAL A 80 -2.55 0.50 22.02
C VAL A 80 -1.95 -0.90 21.93
N ALA A 81 -2.82 -1.90 21.89
CA ALA A 81 -2.43 -3.31 21.85
C ALA A 81 -2.00 -3.78 20.47
N ALA A 82 -2.68 -3.28 19.44
CA ALA A 82 -2.44 -3.63 18.05
C ALA A 82 -2.92 -2.53 17.11
N ILE A 83 -2.33 -2.50 15.91
CA ILE A 83 -2.75 -1.65 14.79
C ILE A 83 -3.19 -2.56 13.65
N GLY A 84 -4.43 -2.39 13.18
CA GLY A 84 -4.92 -2.97 11.93
C GLY A 84 -4.96 -1.89 10.85
N ILE A 85 -4.65 -2.27 9.61
CA ILE A 85 -4.60 -1.34 8.47
C ILE A 85 -5.52 -1.83 7.38
N THR A 86 -6.34 -0.94 6.84
CA THR A 86 -7.07 -1.10 5.58
C THR A 86 -6.80 0.10 4.69
N ASN A 87 -7.04 -0.03 3.38
CA ASN A 87 -6.62 0.99 2.42
C ASN A 87 -7.46 1.02 1.15
N GLN A 88 -7.32 2.09 0.39
CA GLN A 88 -7.64 2.11 -1.04
C GLN A 88 -6.72 1.12 -1.76
N ARG A 89 -7.28 0.04 -2.29
CA ARG A 89 -6.48 -0.99 -3.00
C ARG A 89 -5.97 -0.47 -4.33
N GLU A 90 -5.06 -1.19 -4.96
CA GLU A 90 -4.50 -0.99 -6.31
C GLU A 90 -3.69 0.32 -6.48
N THR A 91 -3.83 1.31 -5.61
CA THR A 91 -3.03 2.53 -5.66
C THR A 91 -1.56 2.17 -5.48
N THR A 92 -0.74 2.63 -6.42
CA THR A 92 0.63 2.15 -6.63
C THR A 92 1.63 3.18 -6.12
N ILE A 93 2.51 2.76 -5.22
CA ILE A 93 3.61 3.57 -4.69
C ILE A 93 4.93 2.85 -4.98
N VAL A 94 5.93 3.59 -5.51
CA VAL A 94 7.30 3.10 -5.68
C VAL A 94 8.23 4.08 -4.97
N TRP A 95 9.13 3.56 -4.14
CA TRP A 95 10.05 4.40 -3.37
C TRP A 95 11.46 3.80 -3.30
N ASP A 96 12.45 4.65 -3.06
CA ASP A 96 13.83 4.24 -2.84
C ASP A 96 13.99 3.73 -1.40
N LYS A 97 14.43 2.48 -1.24
CA LYS A 97 14.57 1.85 0.08
C LYS A 97 15.64 2.48 0.97
N ASN A 98 16.62 3.17 0.37
CA ASN A 98 17.75 3.74 1.08
C ASN A 98 17.41 5.13 1.63
N THR A 99 16.65 5.92 0.87
CA THR A 99 16.26 7.29 1.26
C THR A 99 14.88 7.33 1.91
N GLY A 100 14.00 6.39 1.55
CA GLY A 100 12.59 6.40 1.95
C GLY A 100 11.73 7.37 1.16
N GLU A 101 12.25 7.93 0.06
CA GLU A 101 11.57 8.92 -0.76
C GLU A 101 10.81 8.23 -1.90
N PRO A 102 9.53 8.57 -2.14
CA PRO A 102 8.79 8.14 -3.32
C PRO A 102 9.49 8.65 -4.60
N VAL A 103 9.64 7.79 -5.62
CA VAL A 103 10.25 8.21 -6.90
C VAL A 103 9.26 8.95 -7.79
N TYR A 104 7.98 8.83 -7.50
CA TYR A 104 6.88 9.50 -8.18
C TYR A 104 5.66 9.56 -7.26
N HIS A 105 4.69 10.42 -7.56
CA HIS A 105 3.38 10.40 -6.89
C HIS A 105 2.75 9.01 -6.94
N ALA A 106 1.99 8.65 -5.91
CA ALA A 106 1.17 7.44 -5.91
C ALA A 106 0.16 7.49 -7.05
N ILE A 107 0.19 6.50 -7.95
CA ILE A 107 -0.76 6.41 -9.07
C ILE A 107 -2.03 5.72 -8.57
N VAL A 108 -3.13 6.46 -8.52
CA VAL A 108 -4.39 6.01 -7.92
C VAL A 108 -5.09 4.97 -8.80
N TRP A 109 -5.89 4.10 -8.19
CA TRP A 109 -6.67 3.06 -8.86
C TRP A 109 -7.59 3.61 -9.98
N GLN A 110 -8.08 4.84 -9.85
CA GLN A 110 -8.92 5.52 -10.84
C GLN A 110 -8.15 5.98 -12.08
N CYS A 111 -6.80 6.04 -12.02
CA CYS A 111 -5.98 6.59 -13.08
C CYS A 111 -6.00 5.73 -14.34
N ARG A 112 -6.21 6.36 -15.51
CA ARG A 112 -6.35 5.68 -16.79
C ARG A 112 -5.10 5.78 -17.70
N ARG A 113 -3.96 6.32 -17.19
CA ARG A 113 -2.75 6.57 -18.01
C ARG A 113 -2.17 5.32 -18.67
N THR A 114 -2.44 4.13 -18.15
CA THR A 114 -1.93 2.87 -18.69
C THR A 114 -2.95 2.12 -19.55
N SER A 115 -4.07 2.76 -19.92
CA SER A 115 -5.14 2.10 -20.69
C SER A 115 -4.66 1.63 -22.06
N GLU A 116 -3.86 2.42 -22.78
CA GLU A 116 -3.31 2.04 -24.08
C GLU A 116 -2.42 0.79 -23.97
N TYR A 117 -1.56 0.75 -22.96
CA TYR A 117 -0.74 -0.43 -22.71
C TYR A 117 -1.58 -1.67 -22.33
N CYS A 118 -2.67 -1.50 -21.60
CA CYS A 118 -3.61 -2.60 -21.36
C CYS A 118 -4.23 -3.14 -22.66
N ASP A 119 -4.54 -2.26 -23.61
CA ASP A 119 -5.09 -2.67 -24.91
C ASP A 119 -4.03 -3.38 -25.77
N GLU A 120 -2.76 -2.98 -25.70
CA GLU A 120 -1.65 -3.71 -26.32
C GLU A 120 -1.51 -5.13 -25.75
N LEU A 121 -1.58 -5.30 -24.43
CA LEU A 121 -1.54 -6.64 -23.80
C LEU A 121 -2.71 -7.53 -24.24
N LYS A 122 -3.91 -6.96 -24.36
CA LYS A 122 -5.10 -7.67 -24.87
C LYS A 122 -4.92 -8.07 -26.34
N ALA A 123 -4.38 -7.16 -27.18
CA ALA A 123 -4.11 -7.42 -28.59
C ALA A 123 -3.06 -8.54 -28.78
N LYS A 124 -2.11 -8.68 -27.86
CA LYS A 124 -1.17 -9.82 -27.80
C LYS A 124 -1.82 -11.15 -27.39
N GLY A 125 -3.13 -11.17 -27.06
CA GLY A 125 -3.85 -12.38 -26.65
C GLY A 125 -3.60 -12.81 -25.20
N LEU A 126 -3.10 -11.93 -24.34
CA LEU A 126 -2.70 -12.26 -22.98
C LEU A 126 -3.84 -12.29 -21.96
N THR A 127 -5.06 -11.88 -22.37
CA THR A 127 -6.21 -11.74 -21.47
C THR A 127 -6.49 -13.00 -20.67
N GLU A 128 -6.53 -14.16 -21.34
CA GLU A 128 -6.86 -15.43 -20.67
C GLU A 128 -5.73 -15.88 -19.73
N LYS A 129 -4.47 -15.69 -20.13
CA LYS A 129 -3.30 -15.96 -19.27
C LYS A 129 -3.36 -15.18 -17.97
N PHE A 130 -3.61 -13.86 -18.03
CA PHE A 130 -3.74 -13.02 -16.83
C PHE A 130 -4.95 -13.45 -15.99
N ARG A 131 -6.10 -13.69 -16.61
CA ARG A 131 -7.31 -14.09 -15.91
C ARG A 131 -7.14 -15.40 -15.14
N GLN A 132 -6.55 -16.43 -15.74
CA GLN A 132 -6.34 -17.73 -15.09
C GLN A 132 -5.41 -17.63 -13.89
N LYS A 133 -4.38 -16.79 -13.96
CA LYS A 133 -3.38 -16.64 -12.90
C LYS A 133 -3.83 -15.70 -11.79
N THR A 134 -4.46 -14.58 -12.14
CA THR A 134 -4.77 -13.50 -11.19
C THR A 134 -6.25 -13.40 -10.85
N GLY A 135 -7.14 -14.03 -11.62
CA GLY A 135 -8.57 -13.83 -11.53
C GLY A 135 -9.08 -12.50 -12.11
N LEU A 136 -8.17 -11.67 -12.66
CA LEU A 136 -8.46 -10.31 -13.08
C LEU A 136 -8.46 -10.17 -14.61
N MET A 137 -9.26 -9.24 -15.12
CA MET A 137 -9.14 -8.76 -16.49
C MET A 137 -7.98 -7.78 -16.60
N ILE A 138 -7.34 -7.69 -17.77
CA ILE A 138 -6.29 -6.67 -17.99
C ILE A 138 -6.96 -5.29 -18.02
N ASP A 139 -6.66 -4.44 -17.05
CA ASP A 139 -7.18 -3.09 -16.92
C ASP A 139 -6.21 -2.16 -16.19
N ALA A 140 -6.22 -0.88 -16.55
CA ALA A 140 -5.46 0.19 -15.92
C ALA A 140 -5.85 0.42 -14.44
N TYR A 141 -6.94 -0.16 -13.98
CA TYR A 141 -7.39 -0.16 -12.59
C TYR A 141 -6.32 -0.75 -11.64
N PHE A 142 -5.69 -1.85 -12.06
CA PHE A 142 -4.77 -2.64 -11.24
C PHE A 142 -3.34 -2.09 -11.21
N SER A 143 -2.53 -2.52 -10.22
CA SER A 143 -1.22 -1.91 -9.95
C SER A 143 -0.15 -2.22 -11.00
N GLY A 144 -0.14 -3.43 -11.57
CA GLY A 144 0.97 -3.93 -12.38
C GLY A 144 1.38 -3.01 -13.53
N THR A 145 0.42 -2.52 -14.33
CA THR A 145 0.70 -1.60 -15.44
C THR A 145 1.18 -0.22 -14.97
N LYS A 146 0.78 0.21 -13.76
CA LYS A 146 1.26 1.47 -13.15
C LYS A 146 2.70 1.35 -12.66
N VAL A 147 3.08 0.21 -12.08
CA VAL A 147 4.50 -0.08 -11.73
C VAL A 147 5.35 0.00 -12.98
N LYS A 148 4.96 -0.73 -14.05
CA LYS A 148 5.66 -0.65 -15.33
C LYS A 148 5.78 0.78 -15.84
N TRP A 149 4.68 1.54 -15.80
CA TRP A 149 4.69 2.93 -16.26
C TRP A 149 5.72 3.79 -15.50
N ILE A 150 5.80 3.65 -14.17
CA ILE A 150 6.79 4.36 -13.35
C ILE A 150 8.21 3.99 -13.80
N LEU A 151 8.50 2.69 -13.94
CA LEU A 151 9.83 2.21 -14.33
C LEU A 151 10.25 2.69 -15.74
N ASP A 152 9.29 2.84 -16.65
CA ASP A 152 9.58 3.24 -18.03
C ASP A 152 9.61 4.76 -18.26
N ASN A 153 8.97 5.54 -17.37
CA ASN A 153 8.81 6.99 -17.61
C ASN A 153 9.58 7.87 -16.61
N ILE A 154 9.99 7.33 -15.46
CA ILE A 154 10.75 8.10 -14.48
C ILE A 154 12.24 7.85 -14.68
N PRO A 155 13.04 8.89 -14.98
CA PRO A 155 14.47 8.73 -15.26
C PRO A 155 15.21 8.01 -14.12
N GLY A 156 15.97 6.96 -14.45
CA GLY A 156 16.75 6.17 -13.51
C GLY A 156 15.95 5.16 -12.65
N ALA A 157 14.61 5.15 -12.77
CA ALA A 157 13.80 4.24 -11.97
C ALA A 157 14.02 2.77 -12.33
N ARG A 158 14.15 2.47 -13.62
CA ARG A 158 14.39 1.10 -14.09
C ARG A 158 15.72 0.55 -13.59
N GLU A 159 16.79 1.28 -13.78
CA GLU A 159 18.12 0.89 -13.34
C GLU A 159 18.20 0.67 -11.83
N LYS A 160 17.58 1.57 -11.06
CA LYS A 160 17.48 1.42 -9.60
C LYS A 160 16.64 0.20 -9.18
N ALA A 161 15.53 -0.07 -9.89
CA ALA A 161 14.70 -1.24 -9.60
C ALA A 161 15.45 -2.55 -9.87
N GLU A 162 16.18 -2.64 -11.00
CA GLU A 162 17.03 -3.78 -11.37
C GLU A 162 18.18 -3.98 -10.38
N ALA A 163 18.76 -2.88 -9.86
CA ALA A 163 19.75 -2.91 -8.79
C ALA A 163 19.16 -3.29 -7.42
N GLY A 164 17.84 -3.46 -7.32
CA GLY A 164 17.14 -3.78 -6.07
C GLY A 164 17.13 -2.62 -5.06
N GLU A 165 17.20 -1.39 -5.52
CA GLU A 165 17.17 -0.17 -4.69
C GLU A 165 15.76 0.38 -4.52
N LEU A 166 14.81 0.02 -5.39
CA LEU A 166 13.42 0.44 -5.30
C LEU A 166 12.54 -0.64 -4.70
N LEU A 167 11.53 -0.19 -3.96
CA LEU A 167 10.44 -1.00 -3.43
C LEU A 167 9.12 -0.55 -4.04
N PHE A 168 8.22 -1.53 -4.23
CA PHE A 168 6.84 -1.30 -4.61
C PHE A 168 5.91 -1.70 -3.47
N GLY A 169 4.78 -1.01 -3.36
CA GLY A 169 3.66 -1.41 -2.52
C GLY A 169 2.37 -0.70 -2.86
N THR A 170 1.28 -1.23 -2.36
CA THR A 170 0.01 -0.53 -2.18
C THR A 170 0.06 0.31 -0.91
N VAL A 171 -0.99 1.07 -0.62
CA VAL A 171 -0.95 2.06 0.47
C VAL A 171 -0.64 1.41 1.82
N GLU A 172 -1.21 0.22 2.12
CA GLU A 172 -0.92 -0.47 3.38
C GLU A 172 0.55 -0.88 3.50
N THR A 173 1.18 -1.34 2.40
CA THR A 173 2.60 -1.69 2.39
C THR A 173 3.47 -0.47 2.71
N TRP A 174 3.16 0.68 2.11
CA TRP A 174 3.80 1.95 2.40
C TRP A 174 3.66 2.35 3.86
N LEU A 175 2.43 2.28 4.41
CA LEU A 175 2.16 2.61 5.81
C LEU A 175 2.91 1.67 6.77
N ILE A 176 2.92 0.36 6.51
CA ILE A 176 3.65 -0.63 7.30
C ILE A 176 5.17 -0.34 7.26
N TRP A 177 5.70 -0.05 6.07
CA TRP A 177 7.11 0.27 5.90
C TRP A 177 7.50 1.52 6.69
N LYS A 178 6.71 2.59 6.62
CA LYS A 178 6.91 3.83 7.41
C LYS A 178 6.76 3.59 8.91
N LEU A 179 5.71 2.89 9.36
CA LEU A 179 5.48 2.55 10.77
C LEU A 179 6.61 1.72 11.37
N THR A 180 7.19 0.82 10.58
CA THR A 180 8.29 -0.06 11.02
C THR A 180 9.67 0.55 10.74
N LYS A 181 9.75 1.81 10.32
CA LYS A 181 11.02 2.52 10.00
C LYS A 181 11.87 1.76 8.99
N GLY A 182 11.26 1.27 7.91
CA GLY A 182 11.92 0.56 6.83
C GLY A 182 12.28 -0.90 7.10
N ARG A 183 11.91 -1.46 8.26
CA ARG A 183 12.30 -2.84 8.65
C ARG A 183 11.43 -3.92 8.03
N VAL A 184 10.20 -3.60 7.65
CA VAL A 184 9.22 -4.58 7.13
C VAL A 184 8.67 -4.12 5.79
N HIS A 185 8.86 -4.95 4.76
CA HIS A 185 8.29 -4.75 3.43
C HIS A 185 7.35 -5.91 3.13
N VAL A 186 6.07 -5.74 3.44
CA VAL A 186 5.04 -6.79 3.41
C VAL A 186 3.73 -6.25 2.86
N THR A 187 2.99 -7.10 2.19
CA THR A 187 1.57 -6.89 1.80
C THR A 187 0.75 -8.10 2.22
N ASP A 188 -0.58 -7.98 2.24
CA ASP A 188 -1.44 -9.13 2.44
C ASP A 188 -1.91 -9.74 1.11
N TYR A 189 -2.42 -10.98 1.17
CA TYR A 189 -2.94 -11.67 -0.01
C TYR A 189 -4.09 -10.90 -0.67
N SER A 190 -4.91 -10.17 0.12
CA SER A 190 -6.03 -9.39 -0.41
C SER A 190 -5.56 -8.21 -1.27
N ASN A 191 -4.53 -7.48 -0.84
CA ASN A 191 -3.94 -6.41 -1.64
C ASN A 191 -3.09 -6.97 -2.79
N ALA A 192 -2.27 -7.99 -2.54
CA ALA A 192 -1.47 -8.65 -3.58
C ALA A 192 -2.34 -9.12 -4.75
N ALA A 193 -3.48 -9.76 -4.47
CA ALA A 193 -4.42 -10.25 -5.47
C ALA A 193 -5.03 -9.13 -6.35
N ARG A 194 -4.92 -7.86 -5.93
CA ARG A 194 -5.43 -6.72 -6.70
C ARG A 194 -4.35 -6.02 -7.52
N THR A 195 -3.14 -6.53 -7.53
CA THR A 195 -2.03 -5.92 -8.27
C THR A 195 -1.95 -6.31 -9.73
N MET A 196 -2.61 -7.39 -10.14
CA MET A 196 -2.45 -8.08 -11.44
C MET A 196 -1.05 -8.70 -11.62
N LEU A 197 -0.27 -8.84 -10.53
CA LEU A 197 1.06 -9.44 -10.51
C LEU A 197 1.11 -10.75 -9.71
N PHE A 198 0.04 -11.03 -8.96
CA PHE A 198 -0.03 -12.11 -7.97
C PHE A 198 -0.85 -13.28 -8.48
N ASN A 199 -0.28 -14.49 -8.41
CA ASN A 199 -0.95 -15.72 -8.79
C ASN A 199 -1.80 -16.23 -7.62
N ILE A 200 -3.13 -16.15 -7.76
CA ILE A 200 -4.09 -16.54 -6.71
C ILE A 200 -4.17 -18.05 -6.50
N ASN A 201 -3.61 -18.86 -7.40
CA ASN A 201 -3.62 -20.31 -7.28
C ASN A 201 -2.42 -20.81 -6.47
N THR A 202 -1.28 -20.13 -6.56
CA THR A 202 -0.04 -20.49 -5.84
C THR A 202 0.21 -19.61 -4.61
N LEU A 203 -0.49 -18.47 -4.49
CA LEU A 203 -0.29 -17.42 -3.48
C LEU A 203 1.14 -16.84 -3.52
N GLU A 204 1.66 -16.64 -4.73
CA GLU A 204 2.99 -16.08 -4.98
C GLU A 204 2.94 -15.03 -6.10
N TRP A 205 3.97 -14.19 -6.19
CA TRP A 205 4.19 -13.30 -7.34
C TRP A 205 4.47 -14.14 -8.58
N ASP A 206 3.75 -13.88 -9.68
CA ASP A 206 3.82 -14.68 -10.90
C ASP A 206 4.98 -14.26 -11.80
N ASP A 207 6.00 -15.10 -11.90
CA ASP A 207 7.23 -14.80 -12.64
C ASP A 207 6.99 -14.56 -14.15
N GLU A 208 6.02 -15.24 -14.77
CA GLU A 208 5.72 -15.02 -16.18
C GLU A 208 5.02 -13.67 -16.41
N ILE A 209 4.17 -13.24 -15.49
CA ILE A 209 3.53 -11.91 -15.56
C ILE A 209 4.58 -10.82 -15.31
N LEU A 210 5.45 -11.03 -14.32
CA LEU A 210 6.54 -10.09 -14.03
C LEU A 210 7.47 -9.93 -15.24
N GLN A 211 7.80 -11.02 -15.93
CA GLN A 211 8.59 -10.99 -17.16
C GLN A 211 7.86 -10.26 -18.28
N GLU A 212 6.55 -10.51 -18.49
CA GLU A 212 5.75 -9.82 -19.52
C GLU A 212 5.69 -8.31 -19.30
N LEU A 213 5.56 -7.89 -18.06
CA LEU A 213 5.52 -6.48 -17.68
C LEU A 213 6.91 -5.87 -17.45
N ASN A 214 7.97 -6.68 -17.54
CA ASN A 214 9.34 -6.28 -17.25
C ASN A 214 9.49 -5.59 -15.88
N ILE A 215 8.98 -6.27 -14.82
CA ILE A 215 9.03 -5.78 -13.44
C ILE A 215 9.99 -6.65 -12.64
N PRO A 216 11.07 -6.08 -12.06
CA PRO A 216 11.99 -6.83 -11.21
C PRO A 216 11.32 -7.37 -9.94
N LYS A 217 11.40 -8.68 -9.71
CA LYS A 217 10.76 -9.34 -8.55
C LYS A 217 11.31 -8.83 -7.21
N CYS A 218 12.57 -8.38 -7.18
CA CYS A 218 13.22 -7.87 -5.96
C CYS A 218 12.59 -6.61 -5.37
N MET A 219 11.77 -5.89 -6.14
CA MET A 219 11.05 -4.71 -5.64
C MET A 219 9.69 -5.02 -5.00
N LEU A 220 9.24 -6.29 -5.04
CA LEU A 220 7.92 -6.68 -4.56
C LEU A 220 7.95 -7.05 -3.07
N PRO A 221 6.89 -6.70 -2.30
CA PRO A 221 6.81 -7.06 -0.88
C PRO A 221 6.59 -8.56 -0.69
N GLN A 222 6.93 -9.07 0.50
CA GLN A 222 6.50 -10.40 0.88
C GLN A 222 4.98 -10.43 1.06
N ALA A 223 4.29 -11.33 0.35
CA ALA A 223 2.85 -11.55 0.53
C ALA A 223 2.59 -12.50 1.70
N ARG A 224 1.69 -12.12 2.61
CA ARG A 224 1.39 -12.87 3.85
C ARG A 224 -0.12 -12.86 4.14
N PRO A 225 -0.63 -13.72 5.04
CA PRO A 225 -2.02 -13.67 5.49
C PRO A 225 -2.37 -12.33 6.15
N SER A 226 -3.58 -11.80 5.91
CA SER A 226 -4.03 -10.51 6.49
C SER A 226 -4.10 -10.53 8.03
N SER A 227 -4.38 -11.70 8.62
CA SER A 227 -4.49 -11.89 10.08
C SER A 227 -3.19 -12.40 10.69
N GLU A 228 -2.12 -11.63 10.54
CA GLU A 228 -0.79 -11.98 11.04
C GLU A 228 -0.10 -10.73 11.62
N VAL A 229 0.81 -10.94 12.57
CA VAL A 229 1.66 -9.85 13.08
C VAL A 229 2.84 -9.64 12.12
N TYR A 230 2.81 -8.52 11.40
CA TYR A 230 3.86 -8.20 10.44
C TYR A 230 5.11 -7.59 11.08
N GLY A 231 4.95 -6.88 12.19
CA GLY A 231 6.06 -6.24 12.89
C GLY A 231 5.60 -5.41 14.09
N MET A 232 6.58 -4.75 14.70
CA MET A 232 6.39 -3.82 15.81
C MET A 232 6.76 -2.40 15.37
N THR A 233 6.00 -1.40 15.79
CA THR A 233 6.24 0.03 15.52
C THR A 233 7.18 0.65 16.53
#